data_ba325085e3ff5ce9cb69ea9bad0370b2
#
_entry.id   ba325085e3ff5ce9cb69ea9bad0370b2
#
_cell.length_a   1.000
_cell.length_b   1.000
_cell.length_c   1.000
_cell.angle_alpha   90.00
_cell.angle_beta   90.00
_cell.angle_gamma   90.00
#
_symmetry.space_group_name_H-M   'P 1'
#
loop_
_entity.id
_entity.type
_entity.pdbx_description
1 polymer ?
#
loop_
_entity_poly.entity_id
_entity_poly.type
_entity_poly.pdbx_seq_one_letter_code
_entity_poly.pdbx_strand_id
1 'polypeptide(L)'
;KETYVGKSAPGVSFYDFKNNRLGIGHKSSDVLAHEMGHAASLASASDFYKGLLRASKRASRISNTLALPISTLIGLNPKMTGEQKEKALDIATGISAAVTAPNLYEELKASGSAIYHSPTKLRTGAAMVPGIVSHSLNDLAAPTTYYLSKRLLGDDNND
;
A
#
# COMPACT_ATOMS: atom_id res chain seq x y z
N LYS A 1 -22.63 0.98 13.05
CA LYS A 1 -22.25 2.42 13.11
C LYS A 1 -22.58 3.06 11.77
N GLU A 2 -23.30 4.18 11.78
CA GLU A 2 -23.58 4.93 10.57
C GLU A 2 -22.31 5.59 10.03
N THR A 3 -22.14 5.58 8.69
CA THR A 3 -21.01 6.25 8.05
C THR A 3 -21.40 7.70 7.77
N TYR A 4 -20.66 8.64 8.30
CA TYR A 4 -20.85 10.05 8.01
C TYR A 4 -20.31 10.38 6.61
N VAL A 5 -21.14 10.98 5.77
CA VAL A 5 -20.76 11.40 4.42
C VAL A 5 -20.64 12.92 4.39
N GLY A 6 -19.51 13.44 3.94
CA GLY A 6 -19.25 14.86 3.88
C GLY A 6 -18.44 15.28 2.66
N LYS A 7 -18.43 16.59 2.38
CA LYS A 7 -17.60 17.15 1.32
C LYS A 7 -16.12 17.11 1.71
N SER A 8 -15.27 16.85 0.75
CA SER A 8 -13.82 16.91 0.82
C SER A 8 -13.26 17.96 -0.13
N ALA A 9 -11.98 18.21 -0.11
CA ALA A 9 -11.31 19.07 -1.07
C ALA A 9 -11.56 18.57 -2.51
N PRO A 10 -11.68 19.46 -3.52
CA PRO A 10 -11.88 19.06 -4.90
C PRO A 10 -10.79 18.07 -5.37
N GLY A 11 -11.21 16.99 -6.01
CA GLY A 11 -10.33 15.95 -6.50
C GLY A 11 -9.85 14.93 -5.45
N VAL A 12 -10.24 15.08 -4.19
CA VAL A 12 -9.85 14.17 -3.11
C VAL A 12 -11.07 13.45 -2.56
N SER A 13 -11.11 12.13 -2.73
CA SER A 13 -12.09 11.27 -2.03
C SER A 13 -11.32 10.31 -1.13
N PHE A 14 -11.88 9.99 0.03
CA PHE A 14 -11.24 9.10 0.99
C PHE A 14 -12.26 8.49 1.94
N TYR A 15 -11.94 7.32 2.48
CA TYR A 15 -12.61 6.77 3.64
C TYR A 15 -11.71 6.80 4.86
N ASP A 16 -12.11 7.57 5.88
CA ASP A 16 -11.47 7.60 7.20
C ASP A 16 -12.13 6.58 8.12
N PHE A 17 -11.53 5.41 8.21
CA PHE A 17 -12.05 4.32 9.03
C PHE A 17 -11.92 4.56 10.54
N LYS A 18 -11.10 5.52 10.99
CA LYS A 18 -11.00 5.89 12.40
C LYS A 18 -12.25 6.61 12.86
N ASN A 19 -12.72 7.54 12.04
CA ASN A 19 -13.87 8.39 12.33
C ASN A 19 -15.16 7.91 11.64
N ASN A 20 -15.08 6.79 10.88
CA ASN A 20 -16.16 6.27 10.05
C ASN A 20 -16.73 7.34 9.10
N ARG A 21 -15.86 8.06 8.42
CA ARG A 21 -16.19 9.21 7.59
C ARG A 21 -15.78 8.96 6.13
N LEU A 22 -16.73 9.18 5.22
CA LEU A 22 -16.52 9.21 3.78
C LEU A 22 -16.42 10.66 3.31
N GLY A 23 -15.25 11.06 2.81
CA GLY A 23 -15.05 12.36 2.18
C GLY A 23 -15.24 12.26 0.67
N ILE A 24 -16.08 13.12 0.09
CA ILE A 24 -16.37 13.14 -1.35
C ILE A 24 -15.87 14.45 -1.93
N GLY A 25 -14.79 14.40 -2.69
CA GLY A 25 -14.25 15.54 -3.44
C GLY A 25 -14.10 15.25 -4.93
N HIS A 26 -14.23 13.99 -5.33
CA HIS A 26 -14.18 13.57 -6.73
C HIS A 26 -15.60 13.41 -7.30
N LYS A 27 -15.79 13.82 -8.56
CA LYS A 27 -17.10 13.68 -9.25
C LYS A 27 -17.27 12.30 -9.91
N SER A 28 -16.22 11.47 -9.92
CA SER A 28 -16.28 10.14 -10.52
C SER A 28 -17.04 9.17 -9.64
N SER A 29 -18.04 8.53 -10.19
CA SER A 29 -18.79 7.45 -9.53
C SER A 29 -17.89 6.26 -9.17
N ASP A 30 -16.85 6.00 -9.94
CA ASP A 30 -15.94 4.88 -9.74
C ASP A 30 -15.05 5.08 -8.51
N VAL A 31 -14.54 6.31 -8.33
CA VAL A 31 -13.78 6.68 -7.12
C VAL A 31 -14.66 6.58 -5.88
N LEU A 32 -15.90 7.07 -5.97
CA LEU A 32 -16.85 6.97 -4.87
C LEU A 32 -17.15 5.50 -4.54
N ALA A 33 -17.36 4.66 -5.55
CA ALA A 33 -17.62 3.24 -5.36
C ALA A 33 -16.43 2.53 -4.67
N HIS A 34 -15.20 2.91 -4.99
CA HIS A 34 -13.99 2.40 -4.32
C HIS A 34 -13.96 2.77 -2.83
N GLU A 35 -14.19 4.06 -2.50
CA GLU A 35 -14.22 4.51 -1.10
C GLU A 35 -15.38 3.88 -0.30
N MET A 36 -16.51 3.65 -0.96
CA MET A 36 -17.62 2.88 -0.38
C MET A 36 -17.22 1.41 -0.17
N GLY A 37 -16.39 0.85 -1.04
CA GLY A 37 -15.81 -0.48 -0.88
C GLY A 37 -15.01 -0.60 0.42
N HIS A 38 -14.16 0.39 0.73
CA HIS A 38 -13.46 0.47 2.01
C HIS A 38 -14.44 0.58 3.18
N ALA A 39 -15.44 1.45 3.07
CA ALA A 39 -16.45 1.61 4.12
C ALA A 39 -17.18 0.29 4.40
N ALA A 40 -17.61 -0.43 3.36
CA ALA A 40 -18.31 -1.71 3.49
C ALA A 40 -17.39 -2.80 4.07
N SER A 41 -16.15 -2.89 3.58
CA SER A 41 -15.16 -3.85 4.08
C SER A 41 -14.86 -3.65 5.56
N LEU A 42 -14.68 -2.40 5.99
CA LEU A 42 -14.26 -2.09 7.35
C LEU A 42 -15.43 -1.94 8.33
N ALA A 43 -16.67 -1.76 7.85
CA ALA A 43 -17.85 -1.71 8.72
C ALA A 43 -18.02 -2.99 9.55
N SER A 44 -17.83 -4.14 8.92
CA SER A 44 -17.94 -5.47 9.55
C SER A 44 -16.61 -6.02 10.08
N ALA A 45 -15.51 -5.33 9.86
CA ALA A 45 -14.18 -5.79 10.29
C ALA A 45 -14.02 -5.73 11.81
N SER A 46 -13.29 -6.71 12.37
CA SER A 46 -12.94 -6.73 13.78
C SER A 46 -12.03 -5.57 14.16
N ASP A 47 -12.04 -5.18 15.43
CA ASP A 47 -11.15 -4.14 15.94
C ASP A 47 -9.68 -4.54 15.81
N PHE A 48 -9.37 -5.84 15.91
CA PHE A 48 -8.05 -6.39 15.64
C PHE A 48 -7.60 -6.08 14.20
N TYR A 49 -8.44 -6.37 13.20
CA TYR A 49 -8.10 -6.11 11.80
C TYR A 49 -7.92 -4.61 11.53
N LYS A 50 -8.78 -3.77 12.07
CA LYS A 50 -8.65 -2.30 11.99
C LYS A 50 -7.36 -1.81 12.65
N GLY A 51 -6.96 -2.43 13.77
CA GLY A 51 -5.69 -2.17 14.44
C GLY A 51 -4.50 -2.56 13.58
N LEU A 52 -4.56 -3.74 12.97
CA LEU A 52 -3.53 -4.25 12.06
C LEU A 52 -3.34 -3.31 10.86
N LEU A 53 -4.42 -2.85 10.22
CA LEU A 53 -4.33 -1.90 9.10
C LEU A 53 -3.70 -0.58 9.50
N ARG A 54 -4.04 -0.05 10.67
CA ARG A 54 -3.41 1.19 11.19
C ARG A 54 -1.93 1.02 11.43
N ALA A 55 -1.54 -0.09 12.04
CA ALA A 55 -0.13 -0.42 12.27
C ALA A 55 0.62 -0.60 10.96
N SER A 56 0.03 -1.35 10.01
CA SER A 56 0.56 -1.56 8.66
C SER A 56 0.77 -0.24 7.92
N LYS A 57 -0.21 0.64 7.85
CA LYS A 57 -0.07 1.97 7.19
C LYS A 57 1.05 2.81 7.81
N ARG A 58 1.20 2.76 9.13
CA ARG A 58 2.29 3.47 9.82
C ARG A 58 3.65 2.86 9.51
N ALA A 59 3.75 1.53 9.60
CA ALA A 59 4.97 0.80 9.32
C ALA A 59 5.42 0.94 7.86
N SER A 60 4.48 0.88 6.89
CA SER A 60 4.76 1.11 5.47
C SER A 60 5.37 2.49 5.22
N ARG A 61 4.82 3.54 5.82
CA ARG A 61 5.37 4.90 5.68
C ARG A 61 6.80 4.99 6.19
N ILE A 62 7.07 4.42 7.36
CA ILE A 62 8.42 4.38 7.94
C ILE A 62 9.34 3.58 7.04
N SER A 63 8.92 2.39 6.60
CA SER A 63 9.68 1.52 5.72
C SER A 63 10.03 2.22 4.41
N ASN A 64 9.07 2.87 3.75
CA ASN A 64 9.30 3.62 2.52
C ASN A 64 10.31 4.77 2.69
N THR A 65 10.20 5.49 3.82
CA THR A 65 11.14 6.60 4.11
C THR A 65 12.55 6.10 4.37
N LEU A 66 12.70 4.94 5.01
CA LEU A 66 14.00 4.42 5.42
C LEU A 66 14.62 3.44 4.40
N ALA A 67 13.88 3.00 3.38
CA ALA A 67 14.35 1.98 2.46
C ALA A 67 15.67 2.36 1.76
N LEU A 68 15.73 3.56 1.17
CA LEU A 68 16.95 4.02 0.49
C LEU A 68 18.12 4.25 1.46
N PRO A 69 17.96 4.97 2.59
CA PRO A 69 19.04 5.09 3.59
C PRO A 69 19.55 3.74 4.09
N ILE A 70 18.68 2.80 4.41
CA ILE A 70 19.09 1.48 4.91
C ILE A 70 19.82 0.69 3.82
N SER A 71 19.32 0.68 2.58
CA SER A 71 19.98 0.01 1.46
C SER A 71 21.39 0.57 1.23
N THR A 72 21.54 1.90 1.29
CA THR A 72 22.82 2.58 1.13
C THR A 72 23.77 2.19 2.25
N LEU A 73 23.33 2.20 3.51
CA LEU A 73 24.14 1.81 4.65
C LEU A 73 24.62 0.35 4.56
N ILE A 74 23.75 -0.57 4.12
CA ILE A 74 24.11 -1.97 3.89
C ILE A 74 25.14 -2.07 2.76
N GLY A 75 24.88 -1.42 1.62
CA GLY A 75 25.76 -1.47 0.45
C GLY A 75 27.16 -0.92 0.72
N LEU A 76 27.25 0.20 1.42
CA LEU A 76 28.51 0.87 1.74
C LEU A 76 29.22 0.31 2.97
N ASN A 77 28.67 -0.66 3.69
CA ASN A 77 29.30 -1.20 4.89
C ASN A 77 30.53 -2.04 4.55
N PRO A 78 31.76 -1.60 4.87
CA PRO A 78 32.99 -2.32 4.53
C PRO A 78 33.21 -3.57 5.40
N LYS A 79 32.46 -3.72 6.49
CA LYS A 79 32.57 -4.87 7.42
C LYS A 79 31.67 -6.02 7.01
N MET A 80 30.80 -5.85 6.03
CA MET A 80 29.90 -6.90 5.55
C MET A 80 30.46 -7.51 4.25
N THR A 81 30.43 -8.83 4.17
CA THR A 81 30.68 -9.55 2.91
C THR A 81 29.53 -9.36 1.93
N GLY A 82 29.73 -9.64 0.64
CA GLY A 82 28.65 -9.61 -0.37
C GLY A 82 27.45 -10.44 0.04
N GLU A 83 27.68 -11.70 0.48
CA GLU A 83 26.62 -12.61 0.97
C GLU A 83 25.85 -12.02 2.16
N GLN A 84 26.54 -11.39 3.11
CA GLN A 84 25.90 -10.76 4.27
C GLN A 84 25.03 -9.56 3.85
N LYS A 85 25.47 -8.76 2.86
CA LYS A 85 24.70 -7.65 2.31
C LYS A 85 23.45 -8.14 1.61
N GLU A 86 23.56 -9.15 0.76
CA GLU A 86 22.41 -9.75 0.08
C GLU A 86 21.39 -10.30 1.08
N LYS A 87 21.84 -11.08 2.06
CA LYS A 87 20.97 -11.63 3.11
C LYS A 87 20.26 -10.53 3.91
N ALA A 88 20.95 -9.45 4.24
CA ALA A 88 20.36 -8.32 4.94
C ALA A 88 19.28 -7.64 4.10
N LEU A 89 19.50 -7.46 2.78
CA LEU A 89 18.53 -6.90 1.85
C LEU A 89 17.34 -7.83 1.62
N ASP A 90 17.52 -9.15 1.59
CA ASP A 90 16.42 -10.12 1.51
C ASP A 90 15.53 -10.06 2.75
N ILE A 91 16.12 -9.98 3.93
CA ILE A 91 15.37 -9.81 5.19
C ILE A 91 14.58 -8.49 5.17
N ALA A 92 15.21 -7.39 4.79
CA ALA A 92 14.57 -6.08 4.70
C ALA A 92 13.42 -6.10 3.68
N THR A 93 13.60 -6.75 2.52
CA THR A 93 12.54 -6.97 1.51
C THR A 93 11.36 -7.74 2.11
N GLY A 94 11.64 -8.87 2.76
CA GLY A 94 10.61 -9.71 3.38
C GLY A 94 9.81 -8.97 4.46
N ILE A 95 10.50 -8.25 5.36
CA ILE A 95 9.85 -7.47 6.42
C ILE A 95 8.97 -6.37 5.80
N SER A 96 9.50 -5.59 4.86
CA SER A 96 8.75 -4.50 4.24
C SER A 96 7.54 -5.01 3.44
N ALA A 97 7.65 -6.13 2.73
CA ALA A 97 6.54 -6.77 2.06
C ALA A 97 5.46 -7.25 3.06
N ALA A 98 5.88 -7.85 4.17
CA ALA A 98 4.95 -8.32 5.20
C ALA A 98 4.17 -7.17 5.86
N VAL A 99 4.82 -6.02 6.12
CA VAL A 99 4.13 -4.88 6.72
C VAL A 99 3.22 -4.13 5.74
N THR A 100 3.43 -4.26 4.42
CA THR A 100 2.57 -3.64 3.40
C THR A 100 1.40 -4.53 2.98
N ALA A 101 1.52 -5.84 3.12
CA ALA A 101 0.53 -6.81 2.66
C ALA A 101 -0.92 -6.53 3.13
N PRO A 102 -1.20 -6.15 4.41
CA PRO A 102 -2.55 -5.83 4.84
C PRO A 102 -3.17 -4.64 4.10
N ASN A 103 -2.36 -3.63 3.74
CA ASN A 103 -2.83 -2.48 2.98
C ASN A 103 -3.19 -2.88 1.56
N LEU A 104 -2.30 -3.60 0.88
CA LEU A 104 -2.55 -4.10 -0.48
C LEU A 104 -3.80 -4.97 -0.54
N TYR A 105 -3.98 -5.86 0.44
CA TYR A 105 -5.16 -6.69 0.53
C TYR A 105 -6.45 -5.85 0.67
N GLU A 106 -6.44 -4.82 1.51
CA GLU A 106 -7.60 -3.94 1.70
C GLU A 106 -7.91 -3.12 0.44
N GLU A 107 -6.89 -2.61 -0.28
CA GLU A 107 -7.05 -1.91 -1.55
C GLU A 107 -7.68 -2.82 -2.63
N LEU A 108 -7.18 -4.04 -2.74
CA LEU A 108 -7.75 -5.02 -3.67
C LEU A 108 -9.19 -5.39 -3.32
N LYS A 109 -9.49 -5.55 -2.04
CA LYS A 109 -10.83 -5.87 -1.56
C LYS A 109 -11.82 -4.74 -1.82
N ALA A 110 -11.43 -3.49 -1.54
CA ALA A 110 -12.26 -2.32 -1.81
C ALA A 110 -12.54 -2.15 -3.31
N SER A 111 -11.51 -2.31 -4.14
CA SER A 111 -11.62 -2.26 -5.60
C SER A 111 -12.49 -3.38 -6.14
N GLY A 112 -12.29 -4.60 -5.67
CA GLY A 112 -13.12 -5.76 -6.03
C GLY A 112 -14.60 -5.57 -5.67
N SER A 113 -14.88 -5.02 -4.49
CA SER A 113 -16.23 -4.66 -4.06
C SER A 113 -16.86 -3.61 -4.97
N ALA A 114 -16.11 -2.57 -5.32
CA ALA A 114 -16.59 -1.53 -6.22
C ALA A 114 -16.95 -2.08 -7.61
N ILE A 115 -16.09 -2.93 -8.17
CA ILE A 115 -16.33 -3.58 -9.47
C ILE A 115 -17.56 -4.50 -9.39
N TYR A 116 -17.67 -5.30 -8.33
CA TYR A 116 -18.76 -6.24 -8.16
C TYR A 116 -20.13 -5.55 -8.11
N HIS A 117 -20.24 -4.44 -7.40
CA HIS A 117 -21.50 -3.69 -7.24
C HIS A 117 -21.77 -2.68 -8.34
N SER A 118 -20.82 -2.45 -9.26
CA SER A 118 -21.02 -1.53 -10.37
C SER A 118 -21.94 -2.13 -11.45
N PRO A 119 -22.89 -1.36 -11.99
CA PRO A 119 -23.67 -1.78 -13.14
C PRO A 119 -22.81 -1.87 -14.43
N THR A 120 -21.66 -1.20 -14.47
CA THR A 120 -20.72 -1.17 -15.61
C THR A 120 -19.36 -1.75 -15.21
N LYS A 121 -19.33 -3.03 -14.82
CA LYS A 121 -18.17 -3.71 -14.22
C LYS A 121 -16.86 -3.51 -14.98
N LEU A 122 -16.89 -3.67 -16.31
CA LEU A 122 -15.69 -3.55 -17.13
C LEU A 122 -15.13 -2.11 -17.12
N ARG A 123 -16.00 -1.11 -17.26
CA ARG A 123 -15.64 0.30 -17.23
C ARG A 123 -15.07 0.68 -15.85
N THR A 124 -15.76 0.28 -14.79
CA THR A 124 -15.34 0.54 -13.41
C THR A 124 -13.99 -0.14 -13.12
N GLY A 125 -13.81 -1.39 -13.55
CA GLY A 125 -12.52 -2.07 -13.45
C GLY A 125 -11.41 -1.30 -14.15
N ALA A 126 -11.61 -0.89 -15.39
CA ALA A 126 -10.62 -0.11 -16.14
C ALA A 126 -10.31 1.24 -15.49
N ALA A 127 -11.32 1.94 -14.97
CA ALA A 127 -11.15 3.22 -14.29
C ALA A 127 -10.40 3.11 -12.95
N MET A 128 -10.44 1.94 -12.30
CA MET A 128 -9.74 1.71 -11.03
C MET A 128 -8.27 1.30 -11.19
N VAL A 129 -7.88 0.79 -12.35
CA VAL A 129 -6.49 0.34 -12.58
C VAL A 129 -5.45 1.42 -12.21
N PRO A 130 -5.56 2.68 -12.65
CA PRO A 130 -4.57 3.71 -12.27
C PRO A 130 -4.48 3.92 -10.75
N GLY A 131 -5.62 3.91 -10.05
CA GLY A 131 -5.68 4.05 -8.60
C GLY A 131 -5.01 2.86 -7.89
N ILE A 132 -5.39 1.63 -8.26
CA ILE A 132 -4.79 0.41 -7.71
C ILE A 132 -3.27 0.41 -7.96
N VAL A 133 -2.83 0.72 -9.17
CA VAL A 133 -1.41 0.76 -9.53
C VAL A 133 -0.68 1.81 -8.69
N SER A 134 -1.20 3.03 -8.55
CA SER A 134 -0.54 4.09 -7.79
C SER A 134 -0.43 3.76 -6.30
N HIS A 135 -1.49 3.19 -5.69
CA HIS A 135 -1.46 2.72 -4.30
C HIS A 135 -0.49 1.56 -4.13
N SER A 136 -0.53 0.57 -5.03
CA SER A 136 0.38 -0.58 -4.99
C SER A 136 1.84 -0.16 -5.16
N LEU A 137 2.16 0.77 -6.06
CA LEU A 137 3.51 1.29 -6.24
C LEU A 137 4.02 1.99 -4.97
N ASN A 138 3.16 2.78 -4.32
CA ASN A 138 3.53 3.43 -3.07
C ASN A 138 3.76 2.40 -1.94
N ASP A 139 2.89 1.40 -1.82
CA ASP A 139 3.02 0.37 -0.80
C ASP A 139 4.20 -0.58 -1.06
N LEU A 140 4.56 -0.81 -2.33
CA LEU A 140 5.69 -1.65 -2.74
C LEU A 140 7.02 -0.89 -2.88
N ALA A 141 7.05 0.42 -2.62
CA ALA A 141 8.27 1.23 -2.82
C ALA A 141 9.46 0.70 -2.00
N ALA A 142 9.28 0.39 -0.71
CA ALA A 142 10.34 -0.15 0.12
C ALA A 142 10.82 -1.54 -0.32
N PRO A 143 9.96 -2.56 -0.46
CA PRO A 143 10.41 -3.87 -0.92
C PRO A 143 11.07 -3.81 -2.29
N THR A 144 10.58 -2.98 -3.20
CA THR A 144 11.21 -2.78 -4.51
C THR A 144 12.59 -2.15 -4.40
N THR A 145 12.75 -1.13 -3.54
CA THR A 145 14.04 -0.47 -3.30
C THR A 145 15.07 -1.48 -2.79
N TYR A 146 14.72 -2.29 -1.80
CA TYR A 146 15.63 -3.31 -1.26
C TYR A 146 15.97 -4.38 -2.29
N TYR A 147 14.99 -4.86 -3.05
CA TYR A 147 15.20 -5.83 -4.11
C TYR A 147 16.14 -5.30 -5.22
N LEU A 148 15.93 -4.07 -5.69
CA LEU A 148 16.78 -3.46 -6.70
C LEU A 148 18.20 -3.21 -6.16
N SER A 149 18.32 -2.77 -4.90
CA SER A 149 19.64 -2.60 -4.26
C SER A 149 20.40 -3.92 -4.19
N LYS A 150 19.72 -5.02 -3.88
CA LYS A 150 20.33 -6.36 -3.92
C LYS A 150 20.86 -6.71 -5.31
N ARG A 151 20.07 -6.47 -6.35
CA ARG A 151 20.49 -6.74 -7.74
C ARG A 151 21.73 -5.93 -8.13
N LEU A 152 21.74 -4.64 -7.82
CA LEU A 152 22.87 -3.77 -8.13
C LEU A 152 24.16 -4.14 -7.37
N LEU A 153 24.06 -4.67 -6.14
CA LEU A 153 25.20 -5.09 -5.36
C LEU A 153 25.68 -6.51 -5.69
N GLY A 154 24.79 -7.36 -6.25
CA GLY A 154 25.10 -8.73 -6.59
C GLY A 154 25.85 -8.88 -7.92
N ASP A 155 25.63 -7.96 -8.86
CA ASP A 155 26.31 -8.00 -10.18
C ASP A 155 27.81 -7.66 -10.09
N ASP A 156 28.24 -6.92 -9.04
CA ASP A 156 29.66 -6.58 -8.83
C ASP A 156 30.53 -7.75 -8.28
N ASN A 157 29.93 -8.90 -7.97
CA ASN A 157 30.67 -10.05 -7.40
C ASN A 157 30.96 -11.17 -8.43
N ASN A 158 30.69 -10.94 -9.71
CA ASN A 158 30.92 -11.94 -10.77
C ASN A 158 32.15 -11.65 -11.66
N ASP A 159 32.99 -10.66 -11.32
CA ASP A 159 34.27 -10.37 -11.91
C ASP A 159 35.41 -10.74 -10.92
#